data_940c398a1be2fac20d204c89ce386b16
#
_entry.id   940c398a1be2fac20d204c89ce386b16
#
_cell.length_a   1.000
_cell.length_b   1.000
_cell.length_c   1.000
_cell.angle_alpha   90.00
_cell.angle_beta   90.00
_cell.angle_gamma   90.00
#
_symmetry.space_group_name_H-M   'P 1'
#
loop_
_entity.id
_entity.type
_entity.pdbx_description
1 polymer ?
#
loop_
_entity_poly.entity_id
_entity_poly.type
_entity_poly.pdbx_seq_one_letter_code
_entity_poly.pdbx_strand_id
1 'polypeptide(L)'
;AIRDAYRQMERVAEEKLLGMLPEDLRPGYRAALSPAATDVQELVRAADKLSAYIKCVEELKAGNDEFKKAAQQTMDAMVDMELPELEYFMEHFLPSYRLTLDELE
;
A
#
# COMPACT_ATOMS: atom_id res chain seq x y z
N ALA A 1 -8.81 1.67 -16.79
CA ALA A 1 -9.66 2.80 -17.16
C ALA A 1 -9.89 3.76 -15.98
N ILE A 2 -10.54 3.31 -14.91
CA ILE A 2 -10.80 4.17 -13.73
C ILE A 2 -9.50 4.60 -13.05
N ARG A 3 -8.52 3.70 -12.94
CA ARG A 3 -7.20 4.00 -12.37
C ARG A 3 -6.46 5.06 -13.17
N ASP A 4 -6.49 4.98 -14.48
CA ASP A 4 -5.80 5.94 -15.34
C ASP A 4 -6.47 7.31 -15.26
N ALA A 5 -7.80 7.35 -15.16
CA ALA A 5 -8.54 8.58 -14.97
C ALA A 5 -8.17 9.24 -13.63
N TYR A 6 -8.07 8.47 -12.54
CA TYR A 6 -7.64 8.98 -11.23
C TYR A 6 -6.23 9.53 -11.27
N ARG A 7 -5.27 8.82 -11.88
CA ARG A 7 -3.90 9.28 -12.03
C ARG A 7 -3.82 10.57 -12.83
N GLN A 8 -4.63 10.68 -13.87
CA GLN A 8 -4.68 11.89 -14.69
C GLN A 8 -5.25 13.07 -13.91
N MET A 9 -6.29 12.84 -13.11
CA MET A 9 -6.85 13.86 -12.23
C MET A 9 -5.83 14.30 -11.15
N GLU A 10 -5.07 13.37 -10.60
CA GLU A 10 -4.00 13.68 -9.65
C GLU A 10 -2.94 14.57 -10.29
N ARG A 11 -2.50 14.25 -11.52
CA ARG A 11 -1.53 15.08 -12.25
C ARG A 11 -2.03 16.48 -12.50
N VAL A 12 -3.29 16.62 -12.91
CA VAL A 12 -3.91 17.92 -13.13
C VAL A 12 -3.97 18.71 -11.83
N ALA A 13 -4.33 18.07 -10.72
CA ALA A 13 -4.36 18.70 -9.41
C ALA A 13 -2.97 19.13 -8.95
N GLU A 14 -1.96 18.29 -9.17
CA GLU A 14 -0.56 18.59 -8.85
C GLU A 14 -0.06 19.79 -9.63
N GLU A 15 -0.32 19.85 -10.94
CA GLU A 15 0.07 20.98 -11.78
C GLU A 15 -0.64 22.29 -11.37
N LYS A 16 -1.90 22.21 -10.96
CA LYS A 16 -2.61 23.36 -10.43
C LYS A 16 -2.02 23.84 -9.12
N LEU A 17 -1.68 22.95 -8.22
CA LEU A 17 -1.01 23.27 -6.96
C LEU A 17 0.33 23.93 -7.21
N LEU A 18 1.15 23.37 -8.12
CA LEU A 18 2.42 23.95 -8.51
C LEU A 18 2.25 25.35 -9.11
N GLY A 19 1.21 25.56 -9.91
CA GLY A 19 0.90 26.86 -10.49
C GLY A 19 0.52 27.94 -9.47
N MET A 20 0.03 27.55 -8.30
CA MET A 20 -0.31 28.47 -7.21
C MET A 20 0.90 28.88 -6.38
N LEU A 21 2.01 28.13 -6.49
CA LEU A 21 3.23 28.41 -5.72
C LEU A 21 4.07 29.50 -6.41
N PRO A 22 4.84 30.31 -5.64
CA PRO A 22 5.86 31.15 -6.21
C PRO A 22 6.83 30.36 -7.07
N GLU A 23 7.34 30.96 -8.14
CA GLU A 23 8.22 30.32 -9.11
C GLU A 23 9.47 29.70 -8.47
N ASP A 24 10.03 30.36 -7.48
CA ASP A 24 11.24 29.92 -6.77
C ASP A 24 11.01 28.65 -5.92
N LEU A 25 9.76 28.38 -5.51
CA LEU A 25 9.41 27.19 -4.74
C LEU A 25 8.97 26.01 -5.62
N ARG A 26 8.62 26.23 -6.87
CA ARG A 26 8.13 25.19 -7.79
C ARG A 26 9.12 24.03 -7.98
N PRO A 27 10.43 24.27 -8.22
CA PRO A 27 11.37 23.17 -8.41
C PRO A 27 11.46 22.20 -7.23
N GLY A 28 11.42 22.74 -5.99
CA GLY A 28 11.45 21.91 -4.79
C GLY A 28 10.23 21.03 -4.65
N TYR A 29 9.04 21.61 -4.86
CA TYR A 29 7.79 20.86 -4.80
C TYR A 29 7.66 19.88 -5.97
N ARG A 30 8.11 20.27 -7.17
CA ARG A 30 8.11 19.37 -8.32
C ARG A 30 9.02 18.19 -8.10
N ALA A 31 10.18 18.38 -7.46
CA ALA A 31 11.09 17.29 -7.08
C ALA A 31 10.45 16.35 -6.05
N ALA A 32 9.69 16.91 -5.09
CA ALA A 32 8.95 16.10 -4.11
C ALA A 32 7.83 15.27 -4.74
N LEU A 33 7.26 15.75 -5.85
CA LEU A 33 6.20 15.07 -6.61
C LEU A 33 6.75 14.24 -7.78
N SER A 34 8.08 14.17 -7.95
CA SER A 34 8.75 13.47 -9.05
C SER A 34 8.81 11.95 -8.83
N PRO A 35 9.41 11.17 -9.77
CA PRO A 35 9.50 9.71 -9.67
C PRO A 35 10.02 9.15 -8.35
N ALA A 36 10.84 9.89 -7.61
CA ALA A 36 11.25 9.49 -6.26
C ALA A 36 10.07 9.44 -5.29
N ALA A 37 9.06 10.30 -5.49
CA ALA A 37 7.82 10.25 -4.71
C ALA A 37 6.95 9.04 -5.10
N THR A 38 7.14 8.47 -6.30
CA THR A 38 6.45 7.25 -6.73
C THR A 38 6.87 6.07 -5.87
N ASP A 39 8.14 5.98 -5.49
CA ASP A 39 8.63 4.92 -4.59
C ASP A 39 7.98 5.05 -3.21
N VAL A 40 7.81 6.26 -2.71
CA VAL A 40 7.11 6.52 -1.45
C VAL A 40 5.63 6.12 -1.57
N GLN A 41 4.99 6.43 -2.69
CA GLN A 41 3.59 6.03 -2.93
C GLN A 41 3.44 4.51 -2.97
N GLU A 42 4.38 3.80 -3.57
CA GLU A 42 4.37 2.34 -3.58
C GLU A 42 4.53 1.77 -2.17
N LEU A 43 5.41 2.35 -1.36
CA LEU A 43 5.57 1.96 0.05
C LEU A 43 4.30 2.22 0.85
N VAL A 44 3.62 3.33 0.63
CA VAL A 44 2.35 3.63 1.28
C VAL A 44 1.28 2.61 0.88
N ARG A 45 1.19 2.26 -0.38
CA ARG A 45 0.26 1.22 -0.85
C ARG A 45 0.57 -0.13 -0.21
N ALA A 46 1.86 -0.47 -0.12
CA ALA A 46 2.30 -1.70 0.52
C ALA A 46 1.89 -1.73 2.00
N ALA A 47 2.09 -0.62 2.71
CA ALA A 47 1.68 -0.48 4.10
C ALA A 47 0.17 -0.61 4.27
N ASP A 48 -0.62 -0.01 3.37
CA ASP A 48 -2.08 -0.12 3.37
C ASP A 48 -2.52 -1.58 3.16
N LYS A 49 -1.93 -2.28 2.21
CA LYS A 49 -2.22 -3.69 1.95
C LYS A 49 -1.84 -4.58 3.12
N LEU A 50 -0.68 -4.32 3.72
CA LEU A 50 -0.21 -5.04 4.89
C LEU A 50 -1.14 -4.84 6.08
N SER A 51 -1.56 -3.60 6.33
CA SER A 51 -2.52 -3.27 7.40
C SER A 51 -3.85 -3.98 7.17
N ALA A 52 -4.34 -4.02 5.96
CA ALA A 52 -5.56 -4.73 5.59
C ALA A 52 -5.41 -6.24 5.83
N TYR A 53 -4.27 -6.82 5.47
CA TYR A 53 -3.98 -8.22 5.72
C TYR A 53 -3.96 -8.54 7.20
N ILE A 54 -3.27 -7.75 8.01
CA ILE A 54 -3.20 -7.92 9.45
C ILE A 54 -4.60 -7.86 10.06
N LYS A 55 -5.43 -6.93 9.62
CA LYS A 55 -6.82 -6.84 10.07
C LYS A 55 -7.61 -8.10 9.73
N CYS A 56 -7.43 -8.63 8.52
CA CYS A 56 -8.07 -9.90 8.14
C CYS A 56 -7.62 -11.04 9.04
N VAL A 57 -6.34 -11.12 9.37
CA VAL A 57 -5.79 -12.13 10.28
C VAL A 57 -6.41 -12.00 11.67
N GLU A 58 -6.53 -10.79 12.20
CA GLU A 58 -7.15 -10.53 13.49
C GLU A 58 -8.62 -10.95 13.52
N GLU A 59 -9.36 -10.65 12.45
CA GLU A 59 -10.75 -11.05 12.32
C GLU A 59 -10.91 -12.58 12.23
N LEU A 60 -10.02 -13.25 11.52
CA LEU A 60 -10.00 -14.71 11.46
C LEU A 60 -9.73 -15.32 12.82
N LYS A 61 -8.82 -14.74 13.60
CA LYS A 61 -8.56 -15.17 14.99
C LYS A 61 -9.79 -15.01 15.88
N ALA A 62 -10.60 -13.98 15.62
CA ALA A 62 -11.85 -13.76 16.34
C ALA A 62 -12.98 -14.70 15.91
N GLY A 63 -12.73 -15.58 14.94
CA GLY A 63 -13.71 -16.54 14.44
C GLY A 63 -14.55 -16.06 13.27
N ASN A 64 -14.20 -14.93 12.67
CA ASN A 64 -14.94 -14.37 11.55
C ASN A 64 -14.40 -14.90 10.23
N ASP A 65 -14.89 -16.06 9.80
CA ASP A 65 -14.41 -16.77 8.61
C ASP A 65 -14.70 -16.05 7.29
N GLU A 66 -15.56 -15.03 7.31
CA GLU A 66 -15.84 -14.22 6.13
C GLU A 66 -14.59 -13.51 5.59
N PHE A 67 -13.57 -13.34 6.43
CA PHE A 67 -12.33 -12.67 6.05
C PHE A 67 -11.30 -13.58 5.37
N LYS A 68 -11.56 -14.88 5.22
CA LYS A 68 -10.64 -15.81 4.55
C LYS A 68 -10.31 -15.39 3.12
N LYS A 69 -11.34 -15.07 2.35
CA LYS A 69 -11.19 -14.66 0.95
C LYS A 69 -10.46 -13.32 0.85
N ALA A 70 -10.81 -12.37 1.70
CA ALA A 70 -10.16 -11.06 1.74
C ALA A 70 -8.68 -11.19 2.12
N ALA A 71 -8.34 -12.04 3.07
CA ALA A 71 -6.96 -12.32 3.45
C ALA A 71 -6.15 -12.88 2.28
N GLN A 72 -6.72 -13.85 1.55
CA GLN A 72 -6.04 -14.43 0.39
C GLN A 72 -5.86 -13.42 -0.73
N GLN A 73 -6.87 -12.64 -1.02
CA GLN A 73 -6.80 -11.60 -2.05
C GLN A 73 -5.75 -10.54 -1.72
N THR A 74 -5.69 -10.13 -0.45
CA THR A 74 -4.71 -9.15 0.00
C THR A 74 -3.30 -9.71 -0.06
N MET A 75 -3.12 -10.97 0.33
CA MET A 75 -1.82 -11.64 0.23
C MET A 75 -1.35 -11.72 -1.23
N ASP A 76 -2.22 -12.13 -2.14
CA ASP A 76 -1.90 -12.20 -3.57
C ASP A 76 -1.51 -10.83 -4.12
N ALA A 77 -2.22 -9.78 -3.72
CA ALA A 77 -1.91 -8.42 -4.13
C ALA A 77 -0.54 -7.97 -3.61
N MET A 78 -0.18 -8.33 -2.38
CA MET A 78 1.13 -8.00 -1.82
C MET A 78 2.27 -8.73 -2.54
N VAL A 79 2.08 -10.01 -2.86
CA VAL A 79 3.05 -10.79 -3.63
C VAL A 79 3.25 -10.19 -5.02
N ASP A 80 2.17 -9.79 -5.67
CA ASP A 80 2.22 -9.20 -7.01
C ASP A 80 2.91 -7.83 -7.05
N MET A 81 3.01 -7.13 -5.93
CA MET A 81 3.72 -5.86 -5.87
C MET A 81 5.23 -6.00 -6.07
N GLU A 82 5.78 -7.18 -5.80
CA GLU A 82 7.22 -7.48 -5.96
C GLU A 82 8.14 -6.43 -5.29
N LEU A 83 7.72 -5.94 -4.13
CA LEU A 83 8.43 -4.89 -3.40
C LEU A 83 9.37 -5.54 -2.37
N PRO A 84 10.71 -5.33 -2.47
CA PRO A 84 11.67 -5.99 -1.56
C PRO A 84 11.42 -5.71 -0.08
N GLU A 85 11.04 -4.50 0.28
CA GLU A 85 10.74 -4.11 1.65
C GLU A 85 9.54 -4.88 2.21
N LEU A 86 8.53 -5.08 1.37
CA LEU A 86 7.33 -5.83 1.73
C LEU A 86 7.65 -7.33 1.83
N GLU A 87 8.43 -7.86 0.92
CA GLU A 87 8.88 -9.25 0.94
C GLU A 87 9.69 -9.55 2.20
N TYR A 88 10.58 -8.65 2.58
CA TYR A 88 11.35 -8.75 3.82
C TYR A 88 10.43 -8.81 5.04
N PHE A 89 9.43 -7.94 5.13
CA PHE A 89 8.48 -7.93 6.22
C PHE A 89 7.67 -9.23 6.26
N MET A 90 7.20 -9.68 5.12
CA MET A 90 6.41 -10.92 5.01
C MET A 90 7.22 -12.14 5.47
N GLU A 91 8.50 -12.18 5.11
CA GLU A 91 9.38 -13.30 5.47
C GLU A 91 9.71 -13.33 6.96
N HIS A 92 9.98 -12.17 7.56
CA HIS A 92 10.50 -12.08 8.93
C HIS A 92 9.42 -11.88 9.99
N PHE A 93 8.30 -11.26 9.67
CA PHE A 93 7.28 -10.89 10.65
C PHE A 93 5.95 -11.61 10.50
N LEU A 94 5.52 -11.93 9.27
CA LEU A 94 4.24 -12.62 9.06
C LEU A 94 4.17 -14.03 9.62
N PRO A 95 5.26 -14.82 9.66
CA PRO A 95 5.19 -16.15 10.28
C PRO A 95 4.65 -16.15 11.70
N SER A 96 4.93 -15.09 12.48
CA SER A 96 4.41 -14.94 13.85
C SER A 96 2.89 -14.86 13.86
N TYR A 97 2.29 -14.17 12.91
CA TYR A 97 0.83 -14.06 12.79
C TYR A 97 0.20 -15.36 12.32
N ARG A 98 0.84 -16.06 11.39
CA ARG A 98 0.38 -17.36 10.88
C ARG A 98 0.40 -18.45 11.96
N LEU A 99 1.48 -18.50 12.75
CA LEU A 99 1.59 -19.44 13.85
C LEU A 99 0.42 -19.31 14.82
N THR A 100 0.01 -18.09 15.11
CA THR A 100 -1.11 -17.84 16.01
C THR A 100 -2.45 -18.32 15.40
N LEU A 101 -2.61 -18.23 14.09
CA LEU A 101 -3.78 -18.78 13.39
C LEU A 101 -3.78 -20.31 13.40
N ASP A 102 -2.63 -20.91 13.14
CA ASP A 102 -2.47 -22.38 13.15
C ASP A 102 -2.67 -22.97 14.55
N GLU A 103 -2.22 -22.27 15.58
CA GLU A 103 -2.45 -22.67 16.98
C GLU A 103 -3.95 -22.63 17.36
N LEU A 104 -4.75 -21.84 16.67
CA LEU A 104 -6.19 -21.75 16.92
C LEU A 104 -7.01 -22.84 16.20
N GLU A 105 -6.41 -23.54 15.27
CA GLU A 105 -7.02 -24.69 14.63
C GLU A 105 -6.85 -25.93 15.49
#